data_e18da8db3ac5c2ffc929179f25ba9916
#
_entry.id   e18da8db3ac5c2ffc929179f25ba9916
#
_cell.length_a   1.000
_cell.length_b   1.000
_cell.length_c   1.000
_cell.angle_alpha   90.00
_cell.angle_beta   90.00
_cell.angle_gamma   90.00
#
_symmetry.space_group_name_H-M   'P 1'
#
loop_
_entity.id
_entity.type
_entity.pdbx_description
1 polymer ?
#
loop_
_entity_poly.entity_id
_entity_poly.type
_entity_poly.pdbx_seq_one_letter_code
_entity_poly.pdbx_strand_id
1 'polypeptide(L)'
;VYKGRIPLNKYARLLGDIGEKYNFAKLAPETNDVGMTVTTILQDEGYPNLYFYTKLLRKKRKNRPEEDKFPGWLTTTKNRSVIIENLEKDIREENVIVKDPFFVQEAYTFIYDGAGRPIARGKHRMNNSSMDLDLEGETYSDDAIFGKAITNHIRCHSASNTVVIPQ
;
A
#
# COMPACT_ATOMS: atom_id res chain seq x y z
N VAL A 1 -3.39 -6.64 12.00
CA VAL A 1 -3.32 -7.08 10.59
C VAL A 1 -4.23 -8.28 10.37
N TYR A 2 -4.94 -8.31 9.26
CA TYR A 2 -5.71 -9.47 8.79
C TYR A 2 -4.97 -10.14 7.64
N LYS A 3 -4.67 -11.43 7.75
CA LYS A 3 -4.13 -12.25 6.66
C LYS A 3 -5.08 -13.42 6.43
N GLY A 4 -5.56 -13.61 5.19
CA GLY A 4 -6.47 -14.70 4.87
C GLY A 4 -6.77 -14.78 3.38
N ARG A 5 -7.42 -15.88 2.98
CA ARG A 5 -7.92 -16.09 1.61
C ARG A 5 -9.44 -16.02 1.64
N ILE A 6 -9.99 -14.90 1.18
CA ILE A 6 -11.43 -14.71 1.04
C ILE A 6 -11.75 -14.17 -0.36
N PRO A 7 -12.95 -14.38 -0.89
CA PRO A 7 -13.37 -13.76 -2.15
C PRO A 7 -13.27 -12.24 -2.10
N LEU A 8 -12.87 -11.62 -3.22
CA LEU A 8 -12.58 -10.18 -3.30
C LEU A 8 -13.77 -9.30 -2.88
N ASN A 9 -14.99 -9.70 -3.24
CA ASN A 9 -16.21 -8.99 -2.83
C ASN A 9 -16.43 -9.03 -1.31
N LYS A 10 -16.14 -10.16 -0.66
CA LYS A 10 -16.20 -10.25 0.81
C LYS A 10 -15.09 -9.43 1.46
N TYR A 11 -13.91 -9.40 0.83
CA TYR A 11 -12.80 -8.58 1.33
C TYR A 11 -13.09 -7.09 1.23
N ALA A 12 -13.66 -6.63 0.10
CA ALA A 12 -14.05 -5.24 -0.07
C ALA A 12 -15.06 -4.80 1.00
N ARG A 13 -16.12 -5.61 1.25
CA ARG A 13 -17.10 -5.34 2.30
C ARG A 13 -16.49 -5.32 3.69
N LEU A 14 -15.64 -6.29 4.01
CA LEU A 14 -14.91 -6.31 5.29
C LEU A 14 -14.09 -5.02 5.48
N LEU A 15 -13.44 -4.52 4.44
CA LEU A 15 -12.72 -3.25 4.50
C LEU A 15 -13.66 -2.07 4.72
N GLY A 16 -14.81 -2.04 4.03
CA GLY A 16 -15.86 -1.04 4.22
C GLY A 16 -16.35 -1.02 5.67
N ASP A 17 -16.74 -2.18 6.20
CA ASP A 17 -17.22 -2.34 7.58
C ASP A 17 -16.17 -1.88 8.61
N ILE A 18 -14.91 -2.23 8.40
CA ILE A 18 -13.80 -1.76 9.24
C ILE A 18 -13.66 -0.25 9.12
N GLY A 19 -13.70 0.29 7.90
CA GLY A 19 -13.60 1.72 7.67
C GLY A 19 -14.71 2.50 8.39
N GLU A 20 -15.96 2.05 8.33
CA GLU A 20 -17.09 2.62 9.07
C GLU A 20 -16.86 2.58 10.58
N LYS A 21 -16.45 1.43 11.10
CA LYS A 21 -16.16 1.26 12.54
C LYS A 21 -15.10 2.25 13.04
N TYR A 22 -14.19 2.68 12.19
CA TYR A 22 -13.18 3.69 12.47
C TYR A 22 -13.58 5.09 11.94
N ASN A 23 -14.84 5.42 12.00
CA ASN A 23 -15.38 6.72 11.60
C ASN A 23 -15.07 7.08 10.14
N PHE A 24 -15.39 6.16 9.24
CA PHE A 24 -15.10 6.28 7.81
C PHE A 24 -13.62 6.59 7.53
N ALA A 25 -12.75 5.79 8.15
CA ALA A 25 -11.30 5.91 7.95
C ALA A 25 -10.96 5.92 6.47
N LYS A 26 -9.94 6.69 6.07
CA LYS A 26 -9.47 6.71 4.69
C LYS A 26 -8.94 5.34 4.28
N LEU A 27 -9.54 4.74 3.26
CA LEU A 27 -9.12 3.46 2.69
C LEU A 27 -8.28 3.70 1.43
N ALA A 28 -7.12 3.06 1.38
CA ALA A 28 -6.21 3.11 0.23
C ALA A 28 -5.71 1.71 -0.14
N PRO A 29 -6.59 0.82 -0.63
CA PRO A 29 -6.14 -0.47 -1.12
C PRO A 29 -5.09 -0.29 -2.22
N GLU A 30 -4.06 -1.13 -2.20
CA GLU A 30 -3.08 -1.15 -3.28
C GLU A 30 -3.75 -1.69 -4.56
N THR A 31 -3.65 -0.96 -5.67
CA THR A 31 -4.38 -1.27 -6.92
C THR A 31 -3.59 -2.14 -7.89
N ASN A 32 -2.40 -2.56 -7.51
CA ASN A 32 -1.65 -3.52 -8.28
C ASN A 32 -2.41 -4.87 -8.29
N ASP A 33 -2.49 -5.52 -9.44
CA ASP A 33 -3.17 -6.80 -9.63
C ASP A 33 -4.66 -6.79 -9.20
N VAL A 34 -5.02 -7.62 -8.26
CA VAL A 34 -6.41 -7.81 -7.80
C VAL A 34 -6.98 -6.64 -7.00
N GLY A 35 -6.13 -5.75 -6.50
CA GLY A 35 -6.57 -4.64 -5.65
C GLY A 35 -7.46 -3.63 -6.37
N MET A 36 -7.34 -3.52 -7.70
CA MET A 36 -8.26 -2.68 -8.49
C MET A 36 -9.71 -3.15 -8.36
N THR A 37 -9.96 -4.46 -8.35
CA THR A 37 -11.31 -5.00 -8.15
C THR A 37 -11.87 -4.60 -6.79
N VAL A 38 -11.05 -4.66 -5.74
CA VAL A 38 -11.46 -4.26 -4.39
C VAL A 38 -11.84 -2.79 -4.33
N THR A 39 -11.03 -1.91 -4.95
CA THR A 39 -11.32 -0.47 -4.97
C THR A 39 -12.56 -0.14 -5.78
N THR A 40 -12.79 -0.83 -6.90
CA THR A 40 -14.00 -0.66 -7.71
C THR A 40 -15.25 -1.04 -6.91
N ILE A 41 -15.24 -2.18 -6.21
CA ILE A 41 -16.37 -2.60 -5.38
C ILE A 41 -16.65 -1.56 -4.27
N LEU A 42 -15.61 -1.09 -3.56
CA LEU A 42 -15.78 -0.06 -2.53
C LEU A 42 -16.37 1.24 -3.10
N GLN A 43 -15.98 1.62 -4.30
CA GLN A 43 -16.50 2.79 -4.99
C GLN A 43 -17.97 2.60 -5.40
N ASP A 44 -18.32 1.45 -5.97
CA ASP A 44 -19.66 1.11 -6.40
C ASP A 44 -20.63 0.98 -5.21
N GLU A 45 -20.16 0.50 -4.07
CA GLU A 45 -20.89 0.46 -2.78
C GLU A 45 -20.94 1.82 -2.09
N GLY A 46 -20.32 2.85 -2.66
CA GLY A 46 -20.41 4.24 -2.20
C GLY A 46 -19.58 4.54 -0.95
N TYR A 47 -18.46 3.82 -0.69
CA TYR A 47 -17.61 4.15 0.45
C TYR A 47 -17.07 5.59 0.34
N PRO A 48 -17.31 6.47 1.35
CA PRO A 48 -17.16 7.91 1.17
C PRO A 48 -15.72 8.42 1.20
N ASN A 49 -14.78 7.67 1.80
CA ASN A 49 -13.42 8.15 2.06
C ASN A 49 -12.36 7.24 1.45
N LEU A 50 -12.45 7.01 0.12
CA LEU A 50 -11.39 6.34 -0.62
C LEU A 50 -10.24 7.32 -0.92
N TYR A 51 -9.03 6.79 -0.91
CA TYR A 51 -7.86 7.50 -1.44
C TYR A 51 -7.87 7.43 -2.97
N PHE A 52 -7.47 8.52 -3.63
CA PHE A 52 -7.32 8.59 -5.07
C PHE A 52 -5.91 9.05 -5.42
N TYR A 53 -5.25 8.31 -6.31
CA TYR A 53 -4.01 8.80 -6.92
C TYR A 53 -4.30 9.50 -8.24
N THR A 54 -3.45 10.49 -8.57
CA THR A 54 -3.56 11.28 -9.79
C THR A 54 -2.54 10.81 -10.81
N LYS A 55 -2.98 10.53 -12.02
CA LYS A 55 -2.11 10.23 -13.15
C LYS A 55 -2.19 11.36 -14.17
N LEU A 56 -1.05 11.98 -14.45
CA LEU A 56 -0.96 12.97 -15.53
C LEU A 56 -0.98 12.26 -16.88
N LEU A 57 -2.04 12.45 -17.65
CA LEU A 57 -2.11 11.96 -19.01
C LEU A 57 -1.39 12.92 -19.95
N ARG A 58 -0.37 12.45 -20.63
CA ARG A 58 0.28 13.19 -21.73
C ARG A 58 -0.66 13.18 -22.95
N LYS A 59 -1.64 14.09 -22.99
CA LYS A 59 -2.38 14.30 -24.24
C LYS A 59 -1.52 15.07 -25.25
N LYS A 60 -1.41 14.55 -26.47
CA LYS A 60 -0.67 15.15 -27.58
C LYS A 60 -1.29 16.43 -28.16
N ARG A 61 -2.41 16.94 -27.65
CA ARG A 61 -3.09 18.14 -28.17
C ARG A 61 -3.72 18.99 -27.09
N LYS A 62 -3.31 20.28 -27.08
CA LYS A 62 -3.89 21.47 -26.41
C LYS A 62 -3.87 21.55 -24.88
N ASN A 63 -2.88 22.28 -24.40
CA ASN A 63 -2.84 23.30 -23.34
C ASN A 63 -3.32 23.05 -21.93
N ARG A 64 -3.79 21.86 -21.53
CA ARG A 64 -3.91 21.49 -20.11
C ARG A 64 -3.66 19.99 -19.97
N PRO A 65 -2.81 19.55 -19.01
CA PRO A 65 -2.78 18.16 -18.63
C PRO A 65 -4.12 17.81 -17.99
N GLU A 66 -4.87 16.87 -18.56
CA GLU A 66 -5.99 16.26 -17.85
C GLU A 66 -5.41 15.34 -16.77
N GLU A 67 -5.86 15.59 -15.55
CA GLU A 67 -5.56 14.76 -14.40
C GLU A 67 -6.67 13.74 -14.25
N ASP A 68 -6.37 12.46 -14.49
CA ASP A 68 -7.31 11.40 -14.15
C ASP A 68 -7.03 10.93 -12.72
N LYS A 69 -8.09 10.84 -11.92
CA LYS A 69 -8.06 10.32 -10.56
C LYS A 69 -8.53 8.88 -10.56
N PHE A 70 -7.73 8.02 -9.99
CA PHE A 70 -8.01 6.59 -9.86
C PHE A 70 -8.10 6.21 -8.38
N PRO A 71 -9.11 5.42 -7.97
CA PRO A 71 -9.25 5.02 -6.58
C PRO A 71 -8.15 4.05 -6.15
N GLY A 72 -7.74 4.14 -4.88
CA GLY A 72 -6.72 3.31 -4.28
C GLY A 72 -5.29 3.84 -4.44
N TRP A 73 -4.31 3.03 -4.08
CA TRP A 73 -2.88 3.35 -4.13
C TRP A 73 -2.19 2.55 -5.24
N LEU A 74 -1.47 3.22 -6.12
CA LEU A 74 -0.65 2.56 -7.14
C LEU A 74 0.82 2.53 -6.71
N THR A 75 1.35 1.34 -6.43
CA THR A 75 2.77 1.14 -6.16
C THR A 75 3.55 1.10 -7.47
N THR A 76 4.57 1.93 -7.56
CA THR A 76 5.52 2.01 -8.66
C THR A 76 6.94 1.80 -8.13
N THR A 77 7.89 1.45 -9.01
CA THR A 77 9.31 1.33 -8.61
C THR A 77 9.83 2.61 -7.94
N LYS A 78 9.37 3.77 -8.40
CA LYS A 78 9.81 5.07 -7.85
C LYS A 78 9.26 5.35 -6.46
N ASN A 79 7.95 5.14 -6.24
CA ASN A 79 7.36 5.47 -4.95
C ASN A 79 7.62 4.40 -3.90
N ARG A 80 7.91 3.16 -4.31
CA ARG A 80 8.21 2.04 -3.41
C ARG A 80 9.37 2.37 -2.46
N SER A 81 10.53 2.78 -2.98
CA SER A 81 11.69 3.14 -2.15
C SER A 81 11.39 4.33 -1.26
N VAL A 82 10.77 5.37 -1.82
CA VAL A 82 10.46 6.61 -1.09
C VAL A 82 9.56 6.37 0.12
N ILE A 83 8.49 5.58 -0.02
CA ILE A 83 7.58 5.34 1.11
C ILE A 83 8.22 4.47 2.19
N ILE A 84 9.13 3.56 1.82
CA ILE A 84 9.88 2.74 2.79
C ILE A 84 10.90 3.60 3.54
N GLU A 85 11.68 4.44 2.85
CA GLU A 85 12.63 5.36 3.46
C GLU A 85 11.94 6.33 4.43
N ASN A 86 10.77 6.88 4.04
CA ASN A 86 9.97 7.73 4.91
C ASN A 86 9.46 6.99 6.14
N LEU A 87 8.98 5.75 5.99
CA LEU A 87 8.55 4.94 7.13
C LEU A 87 9.72 4.63 8.08
N GLU A 88 10.86 4.24 7.54
CA GLU A 88 12.07 3.95 8.32
C GLU A 88 12.51 5.18 9.13
N LYS A 89 12.53 6.36 8.47
CA LYS A 89 12.83 7.63 9.12
C LYS A 89 11.85 7.93 10.25
N ASP A 90 10.54 7.82 10.00
CA ASP A 90 9.51 8.13 10.99
C ASP A 90 9.53 7.16 12.18
N ILE A 91 9.91 5.90 11.98
CA ILE A 91 10.11 4.93 13.07
C ILE A 91 11.35 5.33 13.89
N ARG A 92 12.46 5.66 13.24
CA ARG A 92 13.72 6.05 13.90
C ARG A 92 13.58 7.35 14.70
N GLU A 93 12.76 8.28 14.20
CA GLU A 93 12.47 9.55 14.85
C GLU A 93 11.30 9.45 15.86
N GLU A 94 10.79 8.26 16.12
CA GLU A 94 9.67 7.99 17.05
C GLU A 94 8.34 8.68 16.65
N ASN A 95 8.23 9.17 15.41
CA ASN A 95 6.98 9.74 14.86
C ASN A 95 5.91 8.68 14.63
N VAL A 96 6.32 7.42 14.52
CA VAL A 96 5.46 6.25 14.33
C VAL A 96 5.89 5.12 15.25
N ILE A 97 4.96 4.65 16.07
CA ILE A 97 5.15 3.45 16.89
C ILE A 97 4.44 2.28 16.21
N VAL A 98 5.19 1.22 15.93
CA VAL A 98 4.64 0.00 15.33
C VAL A 98 4.50 -1.07 16.41
N LYS A 99 3.25 -1.47 16.69
CA LYS A 99 2.93 -2.51 17.69
C LYS A 99 2.52 -3.84 17.05
N ASP A 100 2.49 -3.91 15.72
CA ASP A 100 2.04 -5.09 14.98
C ASP A 100 3.15 -6.14 14.91
N PRO A 101 2.96 -7.33 15.49
CA PRO A 101 3.97 -8.39 15.49
C PRO A 101 4.27 -8.91 14.07
N PHE A 102 3.29 -8.90 13.15
CA PHE A 102 3.54 -9.30 11.76
C PHE A 102 4.47 -8.33 11.04
N PHE A 103 4.31 -7.02 11.27
CA PHE A 103 5.24 -6.04 10.75
C PHE A 103 6.65 -6.27 11.28
N VAL A 104 6.79 -6.50 12.58
CA VAL A 104 8.11 -6.74 13.21
C VAL A 104 8.76 -7.98 12.62
N GLN A 105 8.00 -9.08 12.44
CA GLN A 105 8.50 -10.30 11.84
C GLN A 105 8.96 -10.10 10.39
N GLU A 106 8.18 -9.38 9.57
CA GLU A 106 8.57 -9.06 8.20
C GLU A 106 9.80 -8.15 8.16
N ALA A 107 9.93 -7.19 9.08
CA ALA A 107 11.06 -6.27 9.16
C ALA A 107 12.40 -6.99 9.37
N TYR A 108 12.44 -8.09 10.11
CA TYR A 108 13.66 -8.91 10.29
C TYR A 108 14.16 -9.56 9.01
N THR A 109 13.28 -9.79 8.05
CA THR A 109 13.61 -10.41 6.77
C THR A 109 13.62 -9.42 5.60
N PHE A 110 13.44 -8.13 5.89
CA PHE A 110 13.43 -7.07 4.90
C PHE A 110 14.85 -6.54 4.67
N ILE A 111 15.31 -6.58 3.42
CA ILE A 111 16.68 -6.25 3.05
C ILE A 111 16.70 -5.33 1.83
N TYR A 112 17.86 -4.73 1.58
CA TYR A 112 18.13 -4.07 0.30
C TYR A 112 18.85 -5.04 -0.63
N ASP A 113 18.37 -5.17 -1.87
CA ASP A 113 19.06 -5.95 -2.89
C ASP A 113 20.34 -5.26 -3.39
N GLY A 114 21.11 -5.96 -4.25
CA GLY A 114 22.34 -5.42 -4.82
C GLY A 114 22.17 -4.14 -5.66
N ALA A 115 20.94 -3.77 -6.03
CA ALA A 115 20.58 -2.52 -6.70
C ALA A 115 20.02 -1.46 -5.75
N GLY A 116 20.08 -1.69 -4.43
CA GLY A 116 19.55 -0.79 -3.40
C GLY A 116 18.01 -0.74 -3.32
N ARG A 117 17.32 -1.78 -3.80
CA ARG A 117 15.86 -1.83 -3.73
C ARG A 117 15.40 -2.56 -2.48
N PRO A 118 14.44 -2.00 -1.71
CA PRO A 118 13.91 -2.66 -0.53
C PRO A 118 13.02 -3.84 -0.93
N ILE A 119 13.36 -5.03 -0.46
CA ILE A 119 12.67 -6.29 -0.77
C ILE A 119 12.60 -7.23 0.44
N ALA A 120 11.60 -8.11 0.47
CA ALA A 120 11.62 -9.25 1.38
C ALA A 120 12.65 -10.28 0.91
N ARG A 121 13.42 -10.85 1.84
CA ARG A 121 14.39 -11.90 1.58
C ARG A 121 13.71 -13.07 0.86
N GLY A 122 14.35 -13.62 -0.16
CA GLY A 122 13.80 -14.74 -0.95
C GLY A 122 13.00 -14.33 -2.20
N LYS A 123 12.49 -13.10 -2.31
CA LYS A 123 11.84 -12.60 -3.54
C LYS A 123 12.81 -12.41 -4.72
N HIS A 124 14.11 -12.34 -4.45
CA HIS A 124 15.15 -12.16 -5.49
C HIS A 124 15.34 -13.38 -6.39
N ARG A 125 14.76 -14.52 -6.06
CA ARG A 125 15.03 -15.81 -6.73
C ARG A 125 14.35 -15.98 -8.09
N MET A 126 13.42 -15.10 -8.48
CA MET A 126 12.67 -15.28 -9.74
C MET A 126 13.35 -14.76 -11.00
N ASN A 127 14.43 -13.98 -10.92
CA ASN A 127 15.04 -13.34 -12.09
C ASN A 127 16.50 -13.66 -12.38
N ASN A 128 17.22 -14.44 -11.55
CA ASN A 128 18.60 -14.83 -11.85
C ASN A 128 18.87 -16.26 -11.42
N SER A 129 19.07 -17.11 -12.42
CA SER A 129 19.64 -18.45 -12.31
C SER A 129 21.14 -18.35 -11.98
N SER A 130 21.50 -18.15 -10.73
CA SER A 130 22.83 -18.50 -10.22
C SER A 130 22.86 -18.50 -8.70
N MET A 131 22.97 -19.69 -8.18
CA MET A 131 23.62 -20.13 -6.95
C MET A 131 23.71 -19.13 -5.79
N ASP A 132 22.67 -19.16 -4.95
CA ASP A 132 22.86 -19.12 -3.52
C ASP A 132 22.01 -20.21 -2.90
N LEU A 133 22.69 -21.31 -2.62
CA LEU A 133 22.17 -22.59 -2.12
C LEU A 133 21.99 -22.57 -0.61
N ASP A 134 21.45 -21.53 -0.02
CA ASP A 134 21.20 -21.58 1.41
C ASP A 134 19.89 -20.89 1.73
N LEU A 135 18.97 -21.69 2.03
CA LEU A 135 17.75 -21.58 2.82
C LEU A 135 16.52 -22.06 2.07
N GLU A 136 16.10 -23.23 2.49
CA GLU A 136 14.87 -23.92 2.14
C GLU A 136 13.68 -22.98 1.97
N GLY A 137 13.12 -22.96 0.77
CA GLY A 137 11.70 -22.80 0.46
C GLY A 137 10.86 -21.68 1.07
N GLU A 138 11.34 -20.86 1.98
CA GLU A 138 10.56 -19.84 2.65
C GLU A 138 10.50 -18.55 1.82
N THR A 139 9.31 -18.28 1.29
CA THR A 139 8.99 -16.97 0.69
C THR A 139 8.54 -16.02 1.80
N TYR A 140 9.35 -15.04 2.10
CA TYR A 140 8.98 -13.99 3.05
C TYR A 140 8.04 -12.96 2.42
N SER A 141 7.06 -12.52 3.20
CA SER A 141 6.12 -11.47 2.82
C SER A 141 6.66 -10.10 3.23
N ASP A 142 6.25 -9.07 2.50
CA ASP A 142 6.49 -7.66 2.83
C ASP A 142 5.18 -6.86 2.90
N ASP A 143 4.04 -7.54 2.96
CA ASP A 143 2.72 -6.93 2.86
C ASP A 143 2.40 -6.02 4.06
N ALA A 144 2.79 -6.41 5.28
CA ALA A 144 2.58 -5.58 6.46
C ALA A 144 3.46 -4.33 6.44
N ILE A 145 4.70 -4.45 5.95
CA ILE A 145 5.62 -3.31 5.78
C ILE A 145 5.06 -2.34 4.75
N PHE A 146 4.65 -2.83 3.58
CA PHE A 146 4.09 -1.97 2.55
C PHE A 146 2.76 -1.34 2.94
N GLY A 147 1.86 -2.09 3.55
CA GLY A 147 0.61 -1.54 4.08
C GLY A 147 0.86 -0.41 5.07
N LYS A 148 1.84 -0.56 5.96
CA LYS A 148 2.23 0.48 6.91
C LYS A 148 2.90 1.67 6.23
N ALA A 149 3.78 1.44 5.24
CA ALA A 149 4.46 2.50 4.49
C ALA A 149 3.47 3.35 3.69
N ILE A 150 2.52 2.73 3.00
CA ILE A 150 1.43 3.42 2.28
C ILE A 150 0.60 4.26 3.26
N THR A 151 0.17 3.67 4.38
CA THR A 151 -0.62 4.36 5.40
C THR A 151 0.14 5.56 5.97
N ASN A 152 1.42 5.40 6.28
CA ASN A 152 2.26 6.48 6.79
C ASN A 152 2.41 7.61 5.78
N HIS A 153 2.68 7.27 4.52
CA HIS A 153 2.80 8.24 3.44
C HIS A 153 1.51 9.05 3.26
N ILE A 154 0.36 8.36 3.22
CA ILE A 154 -0.94 9.04 3.06
C ILE A 154 -1.25 9.93 4.26
N ARG A 155 -0.97 9.48 5.48
CA ARG A 155 -1.14 10.28 6.70
C ARG A 155 -0.37 11.59 6.62
N CYS A 156 0.87 11.57 6.16
CA CYS A 156 1.73 12.74 6.10
C CYS A 156 1.41 13.69 4.93
N HIS A 157 0.87 13.16 3.82
CA HIS A 157 0.71 13.92 2.56
C HIS A 157 -0.75 14.16 2.16
N SER A 158 -1.72 13.52 2.82
CA SER A 158 -3.13 13.85 2.60
C SER A 158 -3.49 15.07 3.43
N ALA A 159 -3.81 16.18 2.79
CA ALA A 159 -4.51 17.27 3.46
C ALA A 159 -5.72 16.69 4.20
N SER A 160 -5.96 17.15 5.42
CA SER A 160 -7.09 16.73 6.25
C SER A 160 -8.38 17.13 5.54
N ASN A 161 -8.89 16.26 4.69
CA ASN A 161 -10.26 16.37 4.23
C ASN A 161 -11.13 15.94 5.42
N THR A 162 -11.52 16.92 6.23
CA THR A 162 -12.55 16.72 7.23
C THR A 162 -13.82 16.39 6.47
N VAL A 163 -14.21 15.13 6.48
CA VAL A 163 -15.53 14.72 5.98
C VAL A 163 -16.54 15.26 6.99
N VAL A 164 -17.22 16.34 6.64
CA VAL A 164 -18.37 16.81 7.39
C VAL A 164 -19.50 15.85 7.09
N ILE A 165 -19.82 14.97 8.05
CA ILE A 165 -21.00 14.11 7.98
C ILE A 165 -22.19 15.01 8.32
N PRO A 166 -23.18 15.16 7.43
CA PRO A 166 -24.42 15.84 7.78
C PRO A 166 -25.12 15.07 8.92
N GLN A 167 -25.52 15.77 9.96
CA GLN A 167 -26.35 15.21 11.05
C GLN A 167 -27.76 14.89 10.56
#